data_2125907578730cbca6fe8728c4199b4a
#
_entry.id   2125907578730cbca6fe8728c4199b4a
#
_cell.length_a   1.000
_cell.length_b   1.000
_cell.length_c   1.000
_cell.angle_alpha   90.00
_cell.angle_beta   90.00
_cell.angle_gamma   90.00
#
_symmetry.space_group_name_H-M   'P 1'
#
loop_
_entity.id
_entity.type
_entity.pdbx_description
1 polymer ?
#
loop_
_entity_poly.entity_id
_entity_poly.type
_entity_poly.pdbx_seq_one_letter_code
_entity_poly.pdbx_strand_id
1 'polypeptide(L)'
;MIIHGKYLRALALLAPKKEPTRPYLLGVHVEVKGSQAILVATDGAILGALCIIIPEIEEAHAFTIPLSLLTMITAKDEVTVTYTKEEQGPGTVTLTQCGRVLSGKAVEGTYPYYRRVIPETVSGVQDHLIAVKYLETAAKICAMVNGAPMPAVHIHYNGGDACLVDTQNEDFVLVVMPMRDPSERIKNTYTRPGWLS
;
A
#
# COMPACT_ATOMS: atom_id res chain seq x y z
N MET A 1 8.56 17.09 -2.41
CA MET A 1 9.26 15.82 -2.69
C MET A 1 8.91 15.33 -4.08
N ILE A 2 9.83 14.57 -4.70
CA ILE A 2 9.60 13.99 -6.04
C ILE A 2 9.46 12.49 -5.88
N ILE A 3 8.44 11.89 -6.50
CA ILE A 3 8.10 10.47 -6.39
C ILE A 3 7.74 9.97 -7.79
N HIS A 4 8.27 8.82 -8.20
CA HIS A 4 7.86 8.22 -9.46
C HIS A 4 6.40 7.78 -9.42
N GLY A 5 5.60 8.19 -10.41
CA GLY A 5 4.14 7.96 -10.45
C GLY A 5 3.72 6.51 -10.26
N LYS A 6 4.56 5.53 -10.68
CA LYS A 6 4.28 4.10 -10.49
C LYS A 6 4.05 3.74 -9.01
N TYR A 7 4.83 4.31 -8.09
CA TYR A 7 4.70 4.03 -6.66
C TYR A 7 3.42 4.62 -6.07
N LEU A 8 3.09 5.86 -6.43
CA LEU A 8 1.82 6.47 -6.01
C LEU A 8 0.62 5.71 -6.57
N ARG A 9 0.69 5.25 -7.81
CA ARG A 9 -0.36 4.42 -8.43
C ARG A 9 -0.45 3.04 -7.80
N ALA A 10 0.68 2.41 -7.48
CA ALA A 10 0.71 1.13 -6.79
C ALA A 10 0.05 1.24 -5.40
N LEU A 11 0.42 2.25 -4.61
CA LEU A 11 -0.18 2.50 -3.30
C LEU A 11 -1.67 2.87 -3.41
N ALA A 12 -2.07 3.62 -4.43
CA ALA A 12 -3.47 3.97 -4.66
C ALA A 12 -4.38 2.73 -4.89
N LEU A 13 -3.83 1.59 -5.36
CA LEU A 13 -4.58 0.34 -5.49
C LEU A 13 -4.97 -0.28 -4.14
N LEU A 14 -4.26 0.08 -3.08
CA LEU A 14 -4.47 -0.41 -1.73
C LEU A 14 -5.50 0.42 -0.95
N ALA A 15 -5.72 1.67 -1.34
CA ALA A 15 -6.71 2.52 -0.70
C ALA A 15 -8.13 2.09 -1.11
N PRO A 16 -9.08 2.03 -0.17
CA PRO A 16 -10.47 1.69 -0.49
C PRO A 16 -11.11 2.78 -1.36
N LYS A 17 -11.94 2.39 -2.32
CA LYS A 17 -12.68 3.35 -3.18
C LYS A 17 -13.81 4.05 -2.45
N LYS A 18 -14.38 3.40 -1.43
CA LYS A 18 -15.44 3.91 -0.55
C LYS A 18 -15.21 3.35 0.84
N GLU A 19 -15.19 4.20 1.84
CA GLU A 19 -15.01 3.81 3.24
C GLU A 19 -15.71 4.82 4.14
N PRO A 20 -16.99 4.62 4.44
CA PRO A 20 -17.79 5.59 5.19
C PRO A 20 -17.41 5.66 6.67
N THR A 21 -16.84 4.58 7.22
CA THR A 21 -16.50 4.47 8.65
C THR A 21 -15.08 4.91 8.98
N ARG A 22 -14.17 4.84 7.99
CA ARG A 22 -12.75 5.15 8.15
C ARG A 22 -12.27 6.05 7.00
N PRO A 23 -12.81 7.27 6.86
CA PRO A 23 -12.51 8.14 5.72
C PRO A 23 -11.03 8.48 5.60
N TYR A 24 -10.26 8.44 6.69
CA TYR A 24 -8.82 8.63 6.72
C TYR A 24 -8.03 7.61 5.89
N LEU A 25 -8.62 6.47 5.48
CA LEU A 25 -8.00 5.49 4.59
C LEU A 25 -8.19 5.79 3.09
N LEU A 26 -8.97 6.83 2.73
CA LEU A 26 -9.30 7.17 1.34
C LEU A 26 -8.16 7.87 0.61
N GLY A 27 -6.95 7.34 0.72
CA GLY A 27 -5.78 7.93 0.08
C GLY A 27 -4.47 7.25 0.44
N VAL A 28 -3.37 7.91 0.12
CA VAL A 28 -2.01 7.52 0.50
C VAL A 28 -1.52 8.43 1.60
N HIS A 29 -1.27 7.86 2.76
CA HIS A 29 -0.70 8.57 3.90
C HIS A 29 0.80 8.78 3.69
N VAL A 30 1.27 9.95 4.03
CA VAL A 30 2.68 10.36 3.91
C VAL A 30 3.17 10.86 5.27
N GLU A 31 4.22 10.26 5.77
CA GLU A 31 4.96 10.72 6.93
C GLU A 31 6.33 11.21 6.47
N VAL A 32 6.67 12.45 6.82
CA VAL A 32 7.96 13.05 6.46
C VAL A 32 8.72 13.40 7.73
N LYS A 33 9.97 12.90 7.82
CA LYS A 33 10.84 13.14 8.96
C LYS A 33 12.31 13.10 8.54
N GLY A 34 13.06 14.16 8.82
CA GLY A 34 14.47 14.27 8.42
C GLY A 34 14.63 14.11 6.91
N SER A 35 15.45 13.17 6.47
CA SER A 35 15.72 12.88 5.06
C SER A 35 14.86 11.74 4.48
N GLN A 36 13.77 11.35 5.16
CA GLN A 36 12.93 10.23 4.73
C GLN A 36 11.46 10.64 4.61
N ALA A 37 10.79 10.08 3.63
CA ALA A 37 9.33 10.07 3.54
C ALA A 37 8.83 8.63 3.42
N ILE A 38 7.85 8.28 4.27
CA ILE A 38 7.20 6.97 4.24
C ILE A 38 5.77 7.17 3.73
N LEU A 39 5.44 6.48 2.65
CA LEU A 39 4.12 6.52 2.05
C LEU A 39 3.41 5.19 2.34
N VAL A 40 2.18 5.25 2.80
CA VAL A 40 1.42 4.06 3.22
C VAL A 40 0.00 4.12 2.69
N ALA A 41 -0.52 2.98 2.27
CA ALA A 41 -1.95 2.81 1.98
C ALA A 41 -2.44 1.42 2.40
N THR A 42 -3.70 1.34 2.81
CA THR A 42 -4.35 0.10 3.24
C THR A 42 -5.87 0.18 3.11
N ASP A 43 -6.53 -0.96 2.88
CA ASP A 43 -7.98 -1.12 3.01
C ASP A 43 -8.37 -1.82 4.34
N GLY A 44 -7.37 -2.14 5.16
CA GLY A 44 -7.51 -2.86 6.43
C GLY A 44 -7.20 -4.36 6.35
N ALA A 45 -7.02 -4.92 5.13
CA ALA A 45 -6.64 -6.32 4.95
C ALA A 45 -5.42 -6.52 4.04
N ILE A 46 -5.08 -5.51 3.25
CA ILE A 46 -3.81 -5.41 2.52
C ILE A 46 -3.19 -4.05 2.81
N LEU A 47 -1.87 -4.00 2.97
CA LEU A 47 -1.12 -2.78 3.27
C LEU A 47 0.15 -2.74 2.44
N GLY A 48 0.46 -1.58 1.89
CA GLY A 48 1.76 -1.29 1.30
C GLY A 48 2.39 -0.07 1.92
N ALA A 49 3.70 -0.13 2.14
CA ALA A 49 4.52 0.97 2.60
C ALA A 49 5.74 1.13 1.72
N LEU A 50 6.06 2.36 1.35
CA LEU A 50 7.23 2.75 0.56
C LEU A 50 8.05 3.76 1.34
N CYS A 51 9.35 3.53 1.44
CA CYS A 51 10.31 4.51 1.96
C CYS A 51 11.03 5.18 0.78
N ILE A 52 11.12 6.50 0.79
CA ILE A 52 11.92 7.28 -0.16
C ILE A 52 12.84 8.24 0.57
N ILE A 53 14.01 8.48 -0.01
CA ILE A 53 14.94 9.50 0.46
C ILE A 53 14.57 10.83 -0.18
N ILE A 54 14.52 11.86 0.64
CA ILE A 54 14.19 13.23 0.26
C ILE A 54 15.28 14.18 0.80
N PRO A 55 15.35 15.43 0.31
CA PRO A 55 16.15 16.45 0.99
C PRO A 55 15.72 16.60 2.44
N GLU A 56 16.67 16.81 3.34
CA GLU A 56 16.43 16.93 4.78
C GLU A 56 15.45 18.08 5.07
N ILE A 57 14.50 17.80 5.95
CA ILE A 57 13.54 18.77 6.46
C ILE A 57 13.63 18.88 7.97
N GLU A 58 13.50 20.09 8.49
CA GLU A 58 13.61 20.36 9.94
C GLU A 58 12.34 19.93 10.69
N GLU A 59 11.17 20.21 10.15
CA GLU A 59 9.88 19.96 10.83
C GLU A 59 9.20 18.71 10.28
N ALA A 60 9.08 17.66 11.12
CA ALA A 60 8.34 16.45 10.77
C ALA A 60 6.84 16.77 10.61
N HIS A 61 6.24 16.25 9.55
CA HIS A 61 4.82 16.40 9.30
C HIS A 61 4.23 15.17 8.60
N ALA A 62 2.91 15.03 8.71
CA ALA A 62 2.19 13.96 8.04
C ALA A 62 0.89 14.49 7.41
N PHE A 63 0.51 13.89 6.29
CA PHE A 63 -0.73 14.22 5.58
C PHE A 63 -1.17 13.02 4.73
N THR A 64 -2.43 13.02 4.30
CA THR A 64 -2.93 11.96 3.41
C THR A 64 -3.35 12.55 2.06
N ILE A 65 -2.70 12.09 0.99
CA ILE A 65 -3.02 12.46 -0.40
C ILE A 65 -4.34 11.79 -0.77
N PRO A 66 -5.40 12.54 -1.12
CA PRO A 66 -6.69 11.94 -1.44
C PRO A 66 -6.63 11.08 -2.70
N LEU A 67 -7.34 9.95 -2.69
CA LEU A 67 -7.40 9.00 -3.80
C LEU A 67 -7.87 9.67 -5.11
N SER A 68 -8.74 10.68 -5.03
CA SER A 68 -9.21 11.45 -6.17
C SER A 68 -8.08 12.09 -6.97
N LEU A 69 -7.07 12.67 -6.32
CA LEU A 69 -5.88 13.21 -6.99
C LEU A 69 -5.01 12.11 -7.59
N LEU A 70 -4.82 11.01 -6.84
CA LEU A 70 -3.98 9.89 -7.25
C LEU A 70 -4.52 9.16 -8.50
N THR A 71 -5.84 9.17 -8.72
CA THR A 71 -6.43 8.57 -9.91
C THR A 71 -6.16 9.37 -11.19
N MET A 72 -5.79 10.64 -11.06
CA MET A 72 -5.56 11.56 -12.18
C MET A 72 -4.11 11.61 -12.66
N ILE A 73 -3.16 11.02 -11.93
CA ILE A 73 -1.75 10.92 -12.32
C ILE A 73 -1.48 9.66 -13.15
N THR A 74 -0.39 9.65 -13.91
CA THR A 74 0.09 8.49 -14.66
C THR A 74 1.20 7.76 -13.90
N ALA A 75 1.43 6.49 -14.23
CA ALA A 75 2.51 5.70 -13.63
C ALA A 75 3.89 5.93 -14.27
N LYS A 76 3.95 6.64 -15.40
CA LYS A 76 5.16 6.71 -16.25
C LYS A 76 6.18 7.73 -15.79
N ASP A 77 5.72 8.85 -15.24
CA ASP A 77 6.54 10.04 -15.00
C ASP A 77 6.65 10.35 -13.51
N GLU A 78 7.63 11.16 -13.17
CA GLU A 78 7.78 11.69 -11.82
C GLU A 78 6.64 12.65 -11.47
N VAL A 79 6.29 12.67 -10.20
CA VAL A 79 5.28 13.54 -9.60
C VAL A 79 5.94 14.36 -8.51
N THR A 80 5.88 15.67 -8.63
CA THR A 80 6.23 16.56 -7.52
C THR A 80 5.04 16.66 -6.59
N VAL A 81 5.24 16.27 -5.34
CA VAL A 81 4.24 16.34 -4.26
C VAL A 81 4.61 17.49 -3.33
N THR A 82 3.69 18.43 -3.17
CA THR A 82 3.82 19.55 -2.24
C THR A 82 2.66 19.51 -1.25
N TYR A 83 2.93 19.73 0.03
CA TYR A 83 1.93 19.88 1.07
C TYR A 83 2.07 21.26 1.72
N THR A 84 0.97 21.97 1.80
CA THR A 84 0.88 23.27 2.51
C THR A 84 -0.06 23.11 3.66
N LYS A 85 0.49 23.24 4.89
CA LYS A 85 -0.31 23.22 6.12
C LYS A 85 -1.17 24.49 6.19
N GLU A 86 -2.38 24.34 6.66
CA GLU A 86 -3.29 25.45 6.90
C GLU A 86 -3.51 25.65 8.41
N GLU A 87 -3.88 26.87 8.80
CA GLU A 87 -4.13 27.17 10.21
C GLU A 87 -5.37 26.44 10.76
N GLN A 88 -6.34 26.17 9.89
CA GLN A 88 -7.56 25.45 10.25
C GLN A 88 -7.87 24.36 9.22
N GLY A 89 -8.17 23.14 9.72
CA GLY A 89 -8.54 22.01 8.88
C GLY A 89 -7.36 21.29 8.20
N PRO A 90 -7.66 20.38 7.28
CA PRO A 90 -6.65 19.66 6.54
C PRO A 90 -5.96 20.59 5.55
N GLY A 91 -4.64 20.53 5.49
CA GLY A 91 -3.84 21.31 4.54
C GLY A 91 -4.15 20.98 3.07
N THR A 92 -3.49 21.67 2.17
CA THR A 92 -3.64 21.48 0.73
C THR A 92 -2.49 20.64 0.17
N VAL A 93 -2.83 19.58 -0.59
CA VAL A 93 -1.90 18.77 -1.34
C VAL A 93 -1.92 19.19 -2.81
N THR A 94 -0.76 19.40 -3.38
CA THR A 94 -0.58 19.70 -4.81
C THR A 94 0.32 18.65 -5.45
N LEU A 95 -0.16 18.07 -6.55
CA LEU A 95 0.59 17.12 -7.39
C LEU A 95 0.88 17.79 -8.71
N THR A 96 2.15 17.84 -9.10
CA THR A 96 2.57 18.36 -10.42
C THR A 96 3.21 17.22 -11.21
N GLN A 97 2.67 16.94 -12.40
CA GLN A 97 3.18 15.92 -13.32
C GLN A 97 3.08 16.39 -14.76
N CYS A 98 4.19 16.38 -15.49
CA CYS A 98 4.24 16.78 -16.91
C CYS A 98 3.56 18.15 -17.19
N GLY A 99 3.80 19.14 -16.33
CA GLY A 99 3.21 20.49 -16.46
C GLY A 99 1.73 20.59 -16.02
N ARG A 100 1.07 19.49 -15.66
CA ARG A 100 -0.28 19.50 -15.09
C ARG A 100 -0.19 19.67 -13.58
N VAL A 101 -1.01 20.53 -13.04
CA VAL A 101 -1.13 20.79 -11.59
C VAL A 101 -2.50 20.32 -11.12
N LEU A 102 -2.51 19.46 -10.12
CA LEU A 102 -3.70 18.95 -9.46
C LEU A 102 -3.62 19.36 -7.99
N SER A 103 -4.65 19.98 -7.45
CA SER A 103 -4.66 20.42 -6.06
C SER A 103 -5.96 20.03 -5.38
N GLY A 104 -5.88 19.73 -4.09
CA GLY A 104 -7.04 19.38 -3.27
C GLY A 104 -6.70 19.34 -1.79
N LYS A 105 -7.72 19.30 -0.95
CA LYS A 105 -7.53 19.16 0.50
C LYS A 105 -6.99 17.79 0.83
N ALA A 106 -6.04 17.72 1.78
CA ALA A 106 -5.61 16.46 2.37
C ALA A 106 -6.81 15.74 3.01
N VAL A 107 -6.76 14.42 3.09
CA VAL A 107 -7.80 13.66 3.80
C VAL A 107 -7.68 13.93 5.29
N GLU A 108 -8.80 14.27 5.91
CA GLU A 108 -8.87 14.56 7.34
C GLU A 108 -8.88 13.28 8.17
N GLY A 109 -8.29 13.36 9.37
CA GLY A 109 -8.30 12.29 10.37
C GLY A 109 -6.90 11.75 10.68
N THR A 110 -6.82 10.98 11.76
CA THR A 110 -5.58 10.35 12.21
C THR A 110 -5.41 9.01 11.51
N TYR A 111 -4.32 8.84 10.78
CA TYR A 111 -4.00 7.56 10.14
C TYR A 111 -3.63 6.52 11.20
N PRO A 112 -4.05 5.25 11.07
CA PRO A 112 -3.78 4.22 12.07
C PRO A 112 -2.28 3.90 12.15
N TYR A 113 -1.85 3.43 13.33
CA TYR A 113 -0.47 3.01 13.55
C TYR A 113 -0.16 1.71 12.79
N TYR A 114 0.15 1.82 11.52
CA TYR A 114 0.31 0.73 10.56
C TYR A 114 1.55 -0.15 10.82
N ARG A 115 2.59 0.37 11.50
CA ARG A 115 3.82 -0.38 11.77
C ARG A 115 3.59 -1.66 12.58
N ARG A 116 2.49 -1.69 13.36
CA ARG A 116 2.12 -2.87 14.18
C ARG A 116 1.72 -4.09 13.36
N VAL A 117 1.25 -3.90 12.13
CA VAL A 117 0.79 -5.00 11.27
C VAL A 117 1.87 -5.49 10.30
N ILE A 118 3.01 -4.80 10.24
CA ILE A 118 4.17 -5.24 9.47
C ILE A 118 4.98 -6.20 10.36
N PRO A 119 5.06 -7.51 10.04
CA PRO A 119 5.77 -8.46 10.89
C PRO A 119 7.28 -8.22 10.85
N GLU A 120 7.93 -8.32 11.99
CA GLU A 120 9.39 -8.28 12.10
C GLU A 120 10.01 -9.61 11.63
N THR A 121 9.28 -10.71 11.84
CA THR A 121 9.67 -12.06 11.43
C THR A 121 8.45 -12.83 10.94
N VAL A 122 8.63 -13.85 10.12
CA VAL A 122 7.57 -14.73 9.62
C VAL A 122 7.83 -16.16 10.02
N SER A 123 6.78 -16.89 10.41
CA SER A 123 6.89 -18.29 10.89
C SER A 123 7.09 -19.32 9.77
N GLY A 124 6.77 -18.97 8.53
CA GLY A 124 6.74 -19.90 7.39
C GLY A 124 5.55 -20.86 7.41
N VAL A 125 4.65 -20.78 8.40
CA VAL A 125 3.49 -21.66 8.51
C VAL A 125 2.40 -21.22 7.54
N GLN A 126 2.03 -22.14 6.64
CA GLN A 126 0.98 -21.94 5.63
C GLN A 126 -0.26 -22.76 6.00
N ASP A 127 -1.13 -22.20 6.82
CA ASP A 127 -2.35 -22.83 7.30
C ASP A 127 -3.63 -22.01 7.04
N HIS A 128 -3.50 -20.89 6.34
CA HIS A 128 -4.59 -19.95 6.09
C HIS A 128 -4.73 -19.60 4.61
N LEU A 129 -5.92 -19.13 4.23
CA LEU A 129 -6.23 -18.69 2.87
C LEU A 129 -5.93 -17.21 2.69
N ILE A 130 -5.53 -16.85 1.48
CA ILE A 130 -5.46 -15.45 1.05
C ILE A 130 -6.59 -15.20 0.04
N ALA A 131 -7.36 -14.15 0.23
CA ALA A 131 -8.40 -13.77 -0.72
C ALA A 131 -7.83 -13.47 -2.10
N VAL A 132 -8.39 -14.09 -3.15
CA VAL A 132 -7.90 -13.97 -4.54
C VAL A 132 -7.76 -12.50 -4.97
N LYS A 133 -8.69 -11.63 -4.60
CA LYS A 133 -8.61 -10.18 -4.89
C LYS A 133 -7.32 -9.52 -4.40
N TYR A 134 -6.75 -9.97 -3.28
CA TYR A 134 -5.51 -9.44 -2.74
C TYR A 134 -4.29 -10.00 -3.47
N LEU A 135 -4.34 -11.26 -3.93
CA LEU A 135 -3.32 -11.82 -4.82
C LEU A 135 -3.28 -11.07 -6.16
N GLU A 136 -4.43 -10.77 -6.75
CA GLU A 136 -4.51 -9.96 -7.96
C GLU A 136 -3.95 -8.55 -7.75
N THR A 137 -4.27 -7.94 -6.61
CA THR A 137 -3.76 -6.61 -6.26
C THR A 137 -2.24 -6.65 -6.05
N ALA A 138 -1.73 -7.65 -5.32
CA ALA A 138 -0.30 -7.85 -5.12
C ALA A 138 0.44 -8.05 -6.45
N ALA A 139 -0.10 -8.88 -7.35
CA ALA A 139 0.49 -9.10 -8.68
C ALA A 139 0.57 -7.79 -9.49
N LYS A 140 -0.48 -6.95 -9.46
CA LYS A 140 -0.49 -5.63 -10.13
C LYS A 140 0.56 -4.69 -9.53
N ILE A 141 0.70 -4.68 -8.22
CA ILE A 141 1.69 -3.86 -7.51
C ILE A 141 3.10 -4.31 -7.88
N CYS A 142 3.39 -5.61 -7.79
CA CYS A 142 4.69 -6.15 -8.18
C CYS A 142 5.04 -5.81 -9.64
N ALA A 143 4.08 -5.92 -10.57
CA ALA A 143 4.28 -5.52 -11.96
C ALA A 143 4.62 -4.03 -12.11
N MET A 144 3.92 -3.16 -11.38
CA MET A 144 4.18 -1.72 -11.43
C MET A 144 5.53 -1.34 -10.81
N VAL A 145 5.84 -1.92 -9.66
CA VAL A 145 7.04 -1.57 -8.89
C VAL A 145 8.29 -2.06 -9.59
N ASN A 146 8.29 -3.30 -10.10
CA ASN A 146 9.46 -3.93 -10.70
C ASN A 146 9.55 -3.74 -12.22
N GLY A 147 8.45 -3.40 -12.88
CA GLY A 147 8.38 -3.34 -14.34
C GLY A 147 8.51 -4.70 -15.04
N ALA A 148 8.34 -5.80 -14.32
CA ALA A 148 8.45 -7.15 -14.87
C ALA A 148 7.22 -7.48 -15.75
N PRO A 149 7.42 -8.03 -16.97
CA PRO A 149 6.31 -8.39 -17.85
C PRO A 149 5.47 -9.57 -17.33
N MET A 150 6.07 -10.43 -16.50
CA MET A 150 5.40 -11.53 -15.78
C MET A 150 5.77 -11.46 -14.30
N PRO A 151 5.00 -10.72 -13.50
CA PRO A 151 5.29 -10.60 -12.08
C PRO A 151 5.05 -11.95 -11.38
N ALA A 152 6.09 -12.47 -10.72
CA ALA A 152 5.95 -13.53 -9.76
C ALA A 152 5.67 -12.95 -8.38
N VAL A 153 4.84 -13.63 -7.61
CA VAL A 153 4.52 -13.25 -6.22
C VAL A 153 5.04 -14.34 -5.31
N HIS A 154 6.00 -14.00 -4.47
CA HIS A 154 6.45 -14.85 -3.38
C HIS A 154 5.82 -14.37 -2.08
N ILE A 155 5.19 -15.26 -1.34
CA ILE A 155 4.51 -14.97 -0.08
C ILE A 155 5.25 -15.66 1.06
N HIS A 156 5.68 -14.87 2.02
CA HIS A 156 6.20 -15.35 3.29
C HIS A 156 5.03 -15.50 4.26
N TYR A 157 4.58 -16.73 4.45
CA TYR A 157 3.45 -17.06 5.31
C TYR A 157 3.80 -16.91 6.78
N ASN A 158 2.80 -16.52 7.59
CA ASN A 158 2.97 -16.27 9.03
C ASN A 158 1.80 -16.83 9.86
N GLY A 159 1.32 -18.02 9.51
CA GLY A 159 0.15 -18.61 10.15
C GLY A 159 -1.07 -17.72 9.98
N GLY A 160 -1.78 -17.47 11.09
CA GLY A 160 -2.95 -16.60 11.15
C GLY A 160 -2.65 -15.10 11.15
N ASP A 161 -1.37 -14.73 11.18
CA ASP A 161 -0.90 -13.34 11.21
C ASP A 161 -0.62 -12.80 9.80
N ALA A 162 -0.28 -11.53 9.74
CA ALA A 162 0.02 -10.84 8.50
C ALA A 162 1.17 -11.51 7.72
N CYS A 163 0.94 -11.82 6.44
CA CYS A 163 1.91 -12.39 5.53
C CYS A 163 2.64 -11.28 4.77
N LEU A 164 3.95 -11.43 4.56
CA LEU A 164 4.71 -10.54 3.69
C LEU A 164 4.66 -11.02 2.24
N VAL A 165 4.48 -10.10 1.31
CA VAL A 165 4.60 -10.35 -0.12
C VAL A 165 5.90 -9.73 -0.60
N ASP A 166 6.78 -10.56 -1.17
CA ASP A 166 8.04 -10.10 -1.73
C ASP A 166 7.76 -9.31 -3.03
N THR A 167 8.02 -8.02 -2.98
CA THR A 167 7.90 -7.13 -4.13
C THR A 167 9.16 -7.05 -4.96
N GLN A 168 10.25 -7.71 -4.52
CA GLN A 168 11.60 -7.57 -5.10
C GLN A 168 12.09 -6.12 -5.15
N ASN A 169 11.62 -5.29 -4.24
CA ASN A 169 12.01 -3.90 -4.07
C ASN A 169 12.19 -3.63 -2.57
N GLU A 170 13.40 -3.36 -2.16
CA GLU A 170 13.77 -3.20 -0.75
C GLU A 170 13.09 -2.01 -0.07
N ASP A 171 12.72 -1.00 -0.86
CA ASP A 171 12.04 0.20 -0.34
C ASP A 171 10.52 0.02 -0.22
N PHE A 172 9.95 -1.09 -0.76
CA PHE A 172 8.51 -1.33 -0.81
C PHE A 172 8.11 -2.59 -0.05
N VAL A 173 7.44 -2.42 1.09
CA VAL A 173 6.85 -3.51 1.88
C VAL A 173 5.38 -3.69 1.48
N LEU A 174 4.98 -4.94 1.23
CA LEU A 174 3.59 -5.32 0.99
C LEU A 174 3.17 -6.42 1.96
N VAL A 175 2.05 -6.20 2.65
CA VAL A 175 1.51 -7.10 3.67
C VAL A 175 0.08 -7.47 3.31
N VAL A 176 -0.27 -8.74 3.46
CA VAL A 176 -1.63 -9.25 3.25
C VAL A 176 -2.09 -10.00 4.50
N MET A 177 -3.27 -9.67 4.98
CA MET A 177 -3.91 -10.41 6.07
C MET A 177 -4.55 -11.69 5.53
N PRO A 178 -4.26 -12.86 6.12
CA PRO A 178 -4.91 -14.11 5.75
C PRO A 178 -6.38 -14.09 6.18
N MET A 179 -7.18 -14.90 5.50
CA MET A 179 -8.57 -15.15 5.88
C MET A 179 -8.63 -16.28 6.90
N ARG A 180 -9.39 -16.09 7.97
CA ARG A 180 -9.77 -17.20 8.83
C ARG A 180 -10.72 -18.11 8.06
N ASP A 181 -10.47 -19.41 8.04
CA ASP A 181 -11.43 -20.40 7.56
C ASP A 181 -12.46 -20.69 8.65
N PRO A 182 -13.69 -20.17 8.56
CA PRO A 182 -14.71 -20.42 9.57
C PRO A 182 -15.21 -21.88 9.58
N SER A 183 -14.84 -22.67 8.58
CA SER A 183 -15.39 -24.01 8.37
C SER A 183 -14.40 -25.14 8.71
N GLU A 184 -13.16 -24.82 9.08
CA GLU A 184 -12.06 -25.78 9.27
C GLU A 184 -11.93 -26.81 8.11
N ARG A 185 -12.44 -26.44 6.92
CA ARG A 185 -12.48 -27.32 5.75
C ARG A 185 -11.15 -27.40 5.01
N ILE A 186 -10.24 -26.49 5.31
CA ILE A 186 -8.93 -26.49 4.70
C ILE A 186 -8.07 -27.51 5.40
N LYS A 187 -8.10 -28.72 4.88
CA LYS A 187 -7.08 -29.69 5.19
C LYS A 187 -5.86 -29.35 4.34
N ASN A 188 -4.72 -29.12 4.96
CA ASN A 188 -3.43 -28.97 4.27
C ASN A 188 -2.98 -30.25 3.50
N THR A 189 -3.92 -31.13 3.20
CA THR A 189 -3.68 -32.40 2.51
C THR A 189 -4.45 -32.42 1.22
N TYR A 190 -3.72 -32.30 0.11
CA TYR A 190 -4.26 -32.57 -1.22
C TYR A 190 -4.54 -34.08 -1.36
N THR A 191 -5.76 -34.44 -1.65
CA THR A 191 -6.13 -35.78 -2.07
C THR A 191 -6.41 -35.77 -3.57
N ARG A 192 -5.67 -36.58 -4.34
CA ARG A 192 -5.90 -36.72 -5.77
C ARG A 192 -7.33 -37.22 -6.03
N PRO A 193 -8.12 -36.56 -6.89
CA PRO A 193 -9.46 -37.02 -7.22
C PRO A 193 -9.45 -38.43 -7.85
N GLY A 194 -10.40 -39.30 -7.45
CA GLY A 194 -10.44 -40.67 -7.94
C GLY A 194 -10.66 -40.83 -9.46
N TRP A 195 -11.19 -39.78 -10.13
CA TRP A 195 -11.37 -39.75 -11.58
C TRP A 195 -10.07 -39.49 -12.37
N LEU A 196 -8.96 -39.21 -11.69
CA LEU A 196 -7.62 -39.09 -12.26
C LEU A 196 -6.79 -40.39 -12.14
N SER A 197 -7.36 -41.47 -11.57
CA SER A 197 -6.70 -42.77 -11.44
C SER A 197 -6.74 -43.58 -12.73
#